data_0d69809e9b72d262f0d812374cb9b93b
#
_entry.id   0d69809e9b72d262f0d812374cb9b93b
#
_cell.length_a   1.000
_cell.length_b   1.000
_cell.length_c   1.000
_cell.angle_alpha   90.00
_cell.angle_beta   90.00
_cell.angle_gamma   90.00
#
_symmetry.space_group_name_H-M   'P 1'
#
loop_
_entity.id
_entity.type
_entity.pdbx_description
1 polymer ?
#
loop_
_entity_poly.entity_id
_entity_poly.type
_entity_poly.pdbx_seq_one_letter_code
_entity_poly.pdbx_strand_id
1 'polypeptide(L)'
;IDLVFKIIFIVVYDDEDDLEDKINTIIEGRKMVKNASYFAFTATPKNKTLEMFGKKKRLPDGTTKPEPHYVYTMKQAIEEGFIMDVLRYFTPVQSYYKLAETIEDDPQFDKKRAQRLLRYYVESNQYAIHEKANIMVEHFHTEVIAIGKVGGKARAMVITSSIKRAIEYYKAISKLLEERKSPFKAIVAFSGSAEYEGRQVTEADLNGFPSAKIEKTFKGDSYRILIVANKFQTGFDEPLLHTMYVDKGLADIKAVQTLSRLNRSHPDKKDTFILDFVNEPGVIKEAFDRYYKTTILSGETDVNKLNDLIDTMESIQVYSDADVDTFVERYLADEPRDRLDPILDHCVEVYKGLIIEDQIEFKSCAKTFVRTYNFLSAILPYGSVQWEKLSIFLNLLVPKLPKPDGEDYTEGLLEDVDLESYRAEAQQTMRIQLENENGEIDPIPVSTSVGIDVPELDTLTNILKEFHDIFGNIEWTDEDKIKKQINDIIESVRRDEKYNNAMQFSDKQNARDESDRAAHEAVMNSMQSGLELFREVQNNPSFRKWLFDSAFNSTYQANHNQTSL
;
A
#
# COMPACT_ATOMS: atom_id res chain seq x y z
N ILE A 1 -10.97 12.17 7.32
CA ILE A 1 -11.27 12.94 8.55
C ILE A 1 -10.96 12.00 9.69
N ASP A 2 -9.69 11.95 10.09
CA ASP A 2 -9.33 11.41 11.38
C ASP A 2 -9.68 12.46 12.43
N LEU A 3 -10.96 12.56 12.76
CA LEU A 3 -11.41 13.17 13.99
C LEU A 3 -11.08 12.17 15.10
N VAL A 4 -9.81 12.14 15.50
CA VAL A 4 -9.45 11.65 16.83
C VAL A 4 -9.99 12.73 17.78
N PHE A 5 -11.19 12.49 18.31
CA PHE A 5 -11.63 13.17 19.51
C PHE A 5 -10.69 12.74 20.65
N LYS A 6 -9.62 13.48 20.84
CA LYS A 6 -8.87 13.44 22.08
C LYS A 6 -9.72 14.19 23.11
N ILE A 7 -10.73 13.52 23.65
CA ILE A 7 -11.39 14.00 24.85
C ILE A 7 -10.34 13.80 25.96
N ILE A 8 -9.62 14.86 26.33
CA ILE A 8 -8.81 14.87 27.53
C ILE A 8 -9.81 14.98 28.67
N PHE A 9 -10.20 13.87 29.25
CA PHE A 9 -10.81 13.88 30.57
C PHE A 9 -9.70 14.22 31.57
N ILE A 10 -9.79 15.39 32.18
CA ILE A 10 -9.09 15.65 33.43
C ILE A 10 -9.93 14.90 34.48
N VAL A 11 -9.55 13.65 34.74
CA VAL A 11 -10.14 12.89 35.85
C VAL A 11 -9.44 13.40 37.11
N VAL A 12 -10.18 14.09 37.96
CA VAL A 12 -9.71 14.44 39.30
C VAL A 12 -9.95 13.20 40.17
N TYR A 13 -8.89 12.54 40.57
CA TYR A 13 -8.97 11.43 41.52
C TYR A 13 -9.06 11.99 42.94
N ASP A 14 -9.91 11.40 43.78
CA ASP A 14 -9.83 11.59 45.21
C ASP A 14 -8.66 10.76 45.77
N ASP A 15 -7.91 11.30 46.72
CA ASP A 15 -6.71 10.62 47.29
C ASP A 15 -7.04 9.31 48.00
N GLU A 16 -8.33 8.99 48.22
CA GLU A 16 -8.81 7.78 48.87
C GLU A 16 -9.25 6.66 47.90
N ASP A 17 -9.25 6.92 46.58
CA ASP A 17 -9.66 5.91 45.58
C ASP A 17 -8.66 4.75 45.47
N ASP A 18 -9.16 3.53 45.57
CA ASP A 18 -8.37 2.31 45.34
C ASP A 18 -7.92 2.24 43.87
N LEU A 19 -6.86 1.51 43.56
CA LEU A 19 -6.29 1.33 42.23
C LEU A 19 -7.35 0.83 41.24
N GLU A 20 -8.20 -0.10 41.65
CA GLU A 20 -9.29 -0.62 40.82
C GLU A 20 -10.35 0.43 40.50
N ASP A 21 -10.68 1.32 41.45
CA ASP A 21 -11.64 2.41 41.22
C ASP A 21 -11.10 3.44 40.20
N LYS A 22 -9.82 3.76 40.28
CA LYS A 22 -9.12 4.61 39.31
C LYS A 22 -9.15 4.00 37.91
N ILE A 23 -8.89 2.70 37.80
CA ILE A 23 -8.94 1.98 36.50
C ILE A 23 -10.38 1.91 35.97
N ASN A 24 -11.35 1.61 36.82
CA ASN A 24 -12.75 1.60 36.44
C ASN A 24 -13.22 2.97 35.94
N THR A 25 -12.76 4.04 36.57
CA THR A 25 -13.03 5.41 36.11
C THR A 25 -12.44 5.68 34.73
N ILE A 26 -11.24 5.19 34.42
CA ILE A 26 -10.65 5.27 33.08
C ILE A 26 -11.49 4.48 32.06
N ILE A 27 -11.89 3.26 32.41
CA ILE A 27 -12.74 2.40 31.55
C ILE A 27 -14.07 3.11 31.22
N GLU A 28 -14.75 3.65 32.24
CA GLU A 28 -16.01 4.39 32.02
C GLU A 28 -15.79 5.66 31.20
N GLY A 29 -14.68 6.37 31.40
CA GLY A 29 -14.29 7.54 30.62
C GLY A 29 -14.02 7.26 29.13
N ARG A 30 -13.70 6.03 28.76
CA ARG A 30 -13.52 5.62 27.36
C ARG A 30 -14.85 5.33 26.66
N LYS A 31 -15.91 5.05 27.40
CA LYS A 31 -17.24 4.74 26.83
C LYS A 31 -17.89 5.97 26.24
N MET A 32 -18.73 5.75 25.24
CA MET A 32 -19.54 6.82 24.66
C MET A 32 -20.53 7.35 25.73
N VAL A 33 -20.64 8.68 25.81
CA VAL A 33 -21.52 9.34 26.79
C VAL A 33 -22.98 8.97 26.56
N LYS A 34 -23.64 8.43 27.57
CA LYS A 34 -25.01 7.85 27.45
C LYS A 34 -26.10 8.87 27.10
N ASN A 35 -25.91 10.15 27.40
CA ASN A 35 -26.85 11.24 27.16
C ASN A 35 -26.53 12.08 25.90
N ALA A 36 -25.70 11.56 25.00
CA ALA A 36 -25.34 12.17 23.74
C ALA A 36 -25.73 11.27 22.56
N SER A 37 -26.04 11.88 21.41
CA SER A 37 -26.27 11.19 20.15
C SER A 37 -25.05 11.40 19.25
N TYR A 38 -24.57 10.32 18.64
CA TYR A 38 -23.39 10.32 17.80
C TYR A 38 -23.75 9.95 16.36
N PHE A 39 -23.32 10.74 15.41
CA PHE A 39 -23.54 10.52 13.98
C PHE A 39 -22.22 10.53 13.23
N ALA A 40 -21.98 9.52 12.42
CA ALA A 40 -20.81 9.43 11.56
C ALA A 40 -21.24 9.55 10.07
N PHE A 41 -20.61 10.48 9.35
CA PHE A 41 -20.81 10.67 7.92
C PHE A 41 -19.49 10.42 7.19
N THR A 42 -19.48 9.44 6.28
CA THR A 42 -18.29 9.09 5.51
C THR A 42 -18.68 8.47 4.17
N ALA A 43 -17.89 8.74 3.13
CA ALA A 43 -18.02 8.07 1.84
C ALA A 43 -17.28 6.71 1.82
N THR A 44 -16.37 6.49 2.77
CA THR A 44 -15.53 5.29 2.87
C THR A 44 -15.53 4.77 4.31
N PRO A 45 -16.62 4.09 4.73
CA PRO A 45 -16.70 3.56 6.08
C PRO A 45 -15.60 2.51 6.31
N LYS A 46 -14.90 2.63 7.44
CA LYS A 46 -13.97 1.61 7.92
C LYS A 46 -14.72 0.59 8.78
N ASN A 47 -14.12 -0.58 8.99
CA ASN A 47 -14.64 -1.61 9.89
C ASN A 47 -15.05 -1.02 11.26
N LYS A 48 -14.15 -0.27 11.92
CA LYS A 48 -14.46 0.44 13.18
C LYS A 48 -15.68 1.35 13.10
N THR A 49 -15.88 2.05 11.99
CA THR A 49 -17.01 2.96 11.80
C THR A 49 -18.32 2.18 11.72
N LEU A 50 -18.34 1.08 10.97
CA LEU A 50 -19.53 0.24 10.84
C LEU A 50 -19.86 -0.49 12.16
N GLU A 51 -18.85 -0.94 12.89
CA GLU A 51 -19.04 -1.64 14.16
C GLU A 51 -19.57 -0.70 15.26
N MET A 52 -19.09 0.56 15.32
CA MET A 52 -19.55 1.55 16.31
C MET A 52 -20.90 2.20 15.96
N PHE A 53 -21.11 2.53 14.69
CA PHE A 53 -22.23 3.36 14.25
C PHE A 53 -23.20 2.63 13.33
N GLY A 54 -22.87 1.41 12.90
CA GLY A 54 -23.68 0.62 11.99
C GLY A 54 -24.92 0.05 12.68
N LYS A 55 -25.93 -0.22 11.88
CA LYS A 55 -27.16 -0.90 12.28
C LYS A 55 -26.93 -2.41 12.21
N LYS A 56 -27.12 -3.10 13.33
CA LYS A 56 -26.97 -4.55 13.40
C LYS A 56 -28.13 -5.24 12.68
N LYS A 57 -27.83 -5.93 11.59
CA LYS A 57 -28.79 -6.71 10.81
C LYS A 57 -28.57 -8.19 11.05
N ARG A 58 -29.59 -8.87 11.56
CA ARG A 58 -29.56 -10.31 11.75
C ARG A 58 -29.86 -11.02 10.44
N LEU A 59 -28.98 -11.93 10.04
CA LEU A 59 -29.13 -12.76 8.85
C LEU A 59 -29.92 -14.04 9.16
N PRO A 60 -30.43 -14.75 8.13
CA PRO A 60 -31.20 -15.99 8.31
C PRO A 60 -30.41 -17.12 8.99
N ASP A 61 -29.07 -17.13 8.86
CA ASP A 61 -28.14 -18.07 9.50
C ASP A 61 -27.89 -17.76 10.98
N GLY A 62 -28.49 -16.68 11.51
CA GLY A 62 -28.35 -16.22 12.89
C GLY A 62 -27.17 -15.29 13.13
N THR A 63 -26.29 -15.08 12.16
CA THR A 63 -25.18 -14.13 12.25
C THR A 63 -25.67 -12.68 12.20
N THR A 64 -24.88 -11.76 12.75
CA THR A 64 -25.20 -10.34 12.74
C THR A 64 -24.13 -9.59 11.96
N LYS A 65 -24.57 -8.81 10.96
CA LYS A 65 -23.67 -7.95 10.17
C LYS A 65 -24.02 -6.48 10.39
N PRO A 66 -23.04 -5.63 10.77
CA PRO A 66 -23.21 -4.19 10.81
C PRO A 66 -23.33 -3.60 9.40
N GLU A 67 -24.38 -2.81 9.17
CA GLU A 67 -24.61 -2.06 7.91
C GLU A 67 -24.86 -0.57 8.20
N PRO A 68 -24.61 0.36 7.25
CA PRO A 68 -24.91 1.78 7.44
C PRO A 68 -26.41 2.02 7.66
N HIS A 69 -26.78 3.03 8.46
CA HIS A 69 -28.17 3.44 8.65
C HIS A 69 -28.81 3.97 7.37
N TYR A 70 -28.05 4.76 6.62
CA TYR A 70 -28.45 5.34 5.34
C TYR A 70 -27.26 5.39 4.40
N VAL A 71 -27.48 5.14 3.13
CA VAL A 71 -26.44 5.12 2.11
C VAL A 71 -26.88 5.96 0.92
N TYR A 72 -26.02 6.92 0.54
CA TYR A 72 -26.01 7.55 -0.77
C TYR A 72 -24.71 7.08 -1.46
N THR A 73 -24.86 6.15 -2.38
CA THR A 73 -23.71 5.41 -2.93
C THR A 73 -22.90 6.24 -3.91
N MET A 74 -21.62 5.87 -4.10
CA MET A 74 -20.78 6.45 -5.14
C MET A 74 -21.42 6.27 -6.53
N LYS A 75 -22.00 5.09 -6.79
CA LYS A 75 -22.74 4.80 -8.01
C LYS A 75 -23.87 5.81 -8.26
N GLN A 76 -24.75 6.02 -7.28
CA GLN A 76 -25.84 7.01 -7.38
C GLN A 76 -25.31 8.41 -7.63
N ALA A 77 -24.28 8.83 -6.90
CA ALA A 77 -23.68 10.15 -7.06
C ALA A 77 -23.07 10.38 -8.46
N ILE A 78 -22.51 9.33 -9.08
CA ILE A 78 -22.03 9.38 -10.45
C ILE A 78 -23.19 9.45 -11.46
N GLU A 79 -24.21 8.59 -11.30
CA GLU A 79 -25.39 8.55 -12.18
C GLU A 79 -26.18 9.85 -12.15
N GLU A 80 -26.29 10.48 -10.99
CA GLU A 80 -26.95 11.78 -10.80
C GLU A 80 -26.07 12.99 -11.15
N GLY A 81 -24.79 12.78 -11.49
CA GLY A 81 -23.86 13.83 -11.89
C GLY A 81 -23.33 14.72 -10.77
N PHE A 82 -23.54 14.32 -9.49
CA PHE A 82 -22.97 15.05 -8.35
C PHE A 82 -21.45 14.91 -8.27
N ILE A 83 -20.93 13.76 -8.69
CA ILE A 83 -19.48 13.51 -8.79
C ILE A 83 -19.12 12.91 -10.15
N MET A 84 -17.84 13.04 -10.52
CA MET A 84 -17.31 12.47 -11.75
C MET A 84 -16.88 11.01 -11.55
N ASP A 85 -17.01 10.17 -12.61
CA ASP A 85 -16.40 8.84 -12.68
C ASP A 85 -14.90 8.99 -12.95
N VAL A 86 -14.10 8.92 -11.89
CA VAL A 86 -12.64 9.15 -11.95
C VAL A 86 -11.88 8.01 -12.64
N LEU A 87 -12.48 6.82 -12.72
CA LEU A 87 -11.86 5.64 -13.32
C LEU A 87 -12.17 5.47 -14.81
N ARG A 88 -12.85 6.44 -15.42
CA ARG A 88 -13.23 6.39 -16.82
C ARG A 88 -12.03 6.47 -17.77
N TYR A 89 -11.01 7.24 -17.40
CA TYR A 89 -9.78 7.41 -18.17
C TYR A 89 -8.58 7.16 -17.26
N PHE A 90 -8.19 5.90 -17.18
CA PHE A 90 -7.05 5.42 -16.40
C PHE A 90 -5.98 4.89 -17.36
N THR A 91 -4.76 5.36 -17.20
CA THR A 91 -3.62 4.97 -18.03
C THR A 91 -2.49 4.48 -17.13
N PRO A 92 -2.21 3.17 -17.09
CA PRO A 92 -1.02 2.67 -16.41
C PRO A 92 0.23 3.03 -17.21
N VAL A 93 1.32 3.33 -16.51
CA VAL A 93 2.65 3.56 -17.09
C VAL A 93 3.55 2.42 -16.68
N GLN A 94 4.10 1.73 -17.64
CA GLN A 94 5.05 0.66 -17.40
C GLN A 94 6.47 1.19 -17.44
N SER A 95 7.28 0.80 -16.45
CA SER A 95 8.70 1.14 -16.36
C SER A 95 9.54 -0.05 -16.78
N TYR A 96 10.56 0.20 -17.60
CA TYR A 96 11.56 -0.76 -18.06
C TYR A 96 12.93 -0.28 -17.63
N TYR A 97 13.76 -1.15 -17.09
CA TYR A 97 15.08 -0.77 -16.62
C TYR A 97 16.07 -1.92 -16.67
N LYS A 98 17.35 -1.56 -16.81
CA LYS A 98 18.46 -2.47 -16.80
C LYS A 98 19.42 -2.10 -15.69
N LEU A 99 19.70 -3.05 -14.82
CA LEU A 99 20.69 -2.97 -13.77
C LEU A 99 21.92 -3.79 -14.17
N ALA A 100 23.10 -3.30 -13.90
CA ALA A 100 24.34 -4.03 -14.08
C ALA A 100 24.97 -4.32 -12.72
N GLU A 101 25.58 -5.49 -12.61
CA GLU A 101 26.41 -5.88 -11.49
C GLU A 101 27.78 -5.20 -11.61
N THR A 102 28.26 -4.61 -10.51
CA THR A 102 29.51 -3.85 -10.48
C THR A 102 30.67 -4.61 -9.87
N ILE A 103 30.44 -5.80 -9.31
CA ILE A 103 31.44 -6.64 -8.66
C ILE A 103 31.59 -8.00 -9.38
N GLU A 104 32.76 -8.62 -9.22
CA GLU A 104 33.08 -9.94 -9.81
C GLU A 104 32.56 -11.10 -8.94
N ASP A 105 32.33 -10.87 -7.64
CA ASP A 105 31.76 -11.85 -6.72
C ASP A 105 30.23 -11.87 -6.85
N ASP A 106 29.60 -13.04 -6.71
CA ASP A 106 28.16 -13.23 -6.80
C ASP A 106 27.56 -13.49 -5.40
N PRO A 107 27.41 -12.45 -4.54
CA PRO A 107 26.93 -12.60 -3.17
C PRO A 107 25.47 -13.03 -3.12
N GLN A 108 25.08 -13.68 -2.03
CA GLN A 108 23.71 -14.12 -1.78
C GLN A 108 22.93 -13.09 -0.97
N PHE A 109 21.72 -12.79 -1.43
CA PHE A 109 20.81 -11.86 -0.79
C PHE A 109 19.42 -12.49 -0.58
N ASP A 110 18.64 -11.97 0.39
CA ASP A 110 17.22 -12.30 0.48
C ASP A 110 16.47 -11.81 -0.77
N LYS A 111 15.98 -12.72 -1.57
CA LYS A 111 15.39 -12.47 -2.88
C LYS A 111 14.28 -11.42 -2.86
N LYS A 112 13.31 -11.56 -1.94
CA LYS A 112 12.17 -10.66 -1.87
C LYS A 112 12.54 -9.26 -1.39
N ARG A 113 13.46 -9.18 -0.43
CA ARG A 113 13.96 -7.90 0.10
C ARG A 113 14.85 -7.23 -0.94
N ALA A 114 15.73 -7.97 -1.60
CA ALA A 114 16.58 -7.49 -2.67
C ALA A 114 15.76 -6.91 -3.82
N GLN A 115 14.76 -7.61 -4.33
CA GLN A 115 13.87 -7.12 -5.39
C GLN A 115 13.14 -5.82 -4.99
N ARG A 116 12.68 -5.70 -3.74
CA ARG A 116 12.08 -4.45 -3.24
C ARG A 116 13.08 -3.31 -3.18
N LEU A 117 14.31 -3.59 -2.75
CA LEU A 117 15.37 -2.59 -2.62
C LEU A 117 15.85 -2.12 -3.99
N LEU A 118 16.03 -3.03 -4.94
CA LEU A 118 16.36 -2.73 -6.33
C LEU A 118 15.28 -1.88 -7.00
N ARG A 119 14.01 -2.24 -6.81
CA ARG A 119 12.90 -1.44 -7.32
C ARG A 119 12.90 -0.03 -6.71
N TYR A 120 13.11 0.09 -5.40
CA TYR A 120 13.23 1.39 -4.74
C TYR A 120 14.41 2.20 -5.28
N TYR A 121 15.56 1.57 -5.52
CA TYR A 121 16.76 2.18 -6.09
C TYR A 121 16.49 2.75 -7.49
N VAL A 122 15.95 1.94 -8.40
CA VAL A 122 15.58 2.38 -9.75
C VAL A 122 14.58 3.54 -9.72
N GLU A 123 13.49 3.38 -8.97
CA GLU A 123 12.46 4.40 -8.86
C GLU A 123 12.93 5.68 -8.17
N SER A 124 14.01 5.61 -7.36
CA SER A 124 14.61 6.77 -6.68
C SER A 124 15.70 7.45 -7.50
N ASN A 125 16.10 6.86 -8.61
CA ASN A 125 17.12 7.43 -9.46
C ASN A 125 16.65 8.74 -10.11
N GLN A 126 17.52 9.75 -10.14
CA GLN A 126 17.17 11.07 -10.69
C GLN A 126 16.79 11.00 -12.17
N TYR A 127 17.39 10.08 -12.93
CA TYR A 127 17.04 9.87 -14.33
C TYR A 127 15.61 9.36 -14.47
N ALA A 128 15.22 8.34 -13.67
CA ALA A 128 13.85 7.82 -13.67
C ALA A 128 12.81 8.87 -13.29
N ILE A 129 13.12 9.70 -12.28
CA ILE A 129 12.26 10.83 -11.87
C ILE A 129 12.12 11.85 -13.00
N HIS A 130 13.23 12.17 -13.68
CA HIS A 130 13.20 13.12 -14.80
C HIS A 130 12.36 12.62 -15.97
N GLU A 131 12.51 11.34 -16.35
CA GLU A 131 11.72 10.72 -17.41
C GLU A 131 10.21 10.71 -17.08
N LYS A 132 9.84 10.28 -15.87
CA LYS A 132 8.46 10.33 -15.41
C LYS A 132 7.92 11.77 -15.38
N ALA A 133 8.70 12.73 -14.89
CA ALA A 133 8.33 14.15 -14.88
C ALA A 133 8.13 14.70 -16.31
N ASN A 134 8.97 14.29 -17.26
CA ASN A 134 8.84 14.67 -18.66
C ASN A 134 7.52 14.14 -19.26
N ILE A 135 7.16 12.88 -19.01
CA ILE A 135 5.88 12.30 -19.42
C ILE A 135 4.71 13.10 -18.83
N MET A 136 4.77 13.44 -17.53
CA MET A 136 3.72 14.23 -16.86
C MET A 136 3.55 15.61 -17.47
N VAL A 137 4.66 16.33 -17.69
CA VAL A 137 4.65 17.69 -18.26
C VAL A 137 4.21 17.66 -19.73
N GLU A 138 4.69 16.70 -20.52
CA GLU A 138 4.28 16.52 -21.92
C GLU A 138 2.76 16.30 -21.99
N HIS A 139 2.26 15.27 -21.30
CA HIS A 139 0.82 14.98 -21.26
C HIS A 139 0.01 16.20 -20.80
N PHE A 140 0.47 16.92 -19.77
CA PHE A 140 -0.24 18.10 -19.28
C PHE A 140 -0.36 19.19 -20.34
N HIS A 141 0.69 19.43 -21.12
CA HIS A 141 0.66 20.44 -22.17
C HIS A 141 -0.15 20.00 -23.39
N THR A 142 0.02 18.75 -23.86
CA THR A 142 -0.61 18.27 -25.10
C THR A 142 -2.06 17.86 -24.90
N GLU A 143 -2.36 17.10 -23.84
CA GLU A 143 -3.67 16.46 -23.65
C GLU A 143 -4.59 17.25 -22.71
N VAL A 144 -4.05 18.18 -21.93
CA VAL A 144 -4.86 18.94 -20.98
C VAL A 144 -4.97 20.41 -21.38
N ILE A 145 -3.84 21.10 -21.55
CA ILE A 145 -3.84 22.54 -21.81
C ILE A 145 -4.16 22.84 -23.29
N ALA A 146 -3.50 22.18 -24.24
CA ALA A 146 -3.71 22.42 -25.66
C ALA A 146 -5.15 22.11 -26.09
N ILE A 147 -5.78 21.10 -25.47
CA ILE A 147 -7.19 20.74 -25.73
C ILE A 147 -8.17 21.66 -24.99
N GLY A 148 -7.69 22.49 -24.06
CA GLY A 148 -8.53 23.42 -23.31
C GLY A 148 -9.41 22.76 -22.25
N LYS A 149 -8.94 21.67 -21.61
CA LYS A 149 -9.70 20.98 -20.57
C LYS A 149 -10.13 21.95 -19.46
N VAL A 150 -11.35 21.75 -18.95
CA VAL A 150 -12.01 22.60 -17.93
C VAL A 150 -11.99 24.09 -18.33
N GLY A 151 -12.35 24.39 -19.60
CA GLY A 151 -12.34 25.76 -20.11
C GLY A 151 -10.95 26.42 -20.10
N GLY A 152 -9.87 25.64 -20.26
CA GLY A 152 -8.47 26.09 -20.19
C GLY A 152 -7.95 26.33 -18.77
N LYS A 153 -8.73 25.97 -17.74
CA LYS A 153 -8.39 26.17 -16.32
C LYS A 153 -8.00 24.89 -15.59
N ALA A 154 -7.85 23.79 -16.30
CA ALA A 154 -7.51 22.51 -15.71
C ALA A 154 -6.24 22.56 -14.87
N ARG A 155 -6.23 21.83 -13.76
CA ARG A 155 -5.12 21.64 -12.83
C ARG A 155 -4.76 20.17 -12.71
N ALA A 156 -3.51 19.90 -12.37
CA ALA A 156 -3.00 18.57 -12.12
C ALA A 156 -2.45 18.41 -10.70
N MET A 157 -2.51 17.18 -10.18
CA MET A 157 -1.89 16.81 -8.92
C MET A 157 -0.94 15.64 -9.15
N VAL A 158 0.27 15.73 -8.58
CA VAL A 158 1.27 14.66 -8.59
C VAL A 158 1.34 14.05 -7.20
N ILE A 159 1.03 12.77 -7.09
CA ILE A 159 1.04 12.03 -5.83
C ILE A 159 2.36 11.25 -5.73
N THR A 160 3.12 11.50 -4.68
CA THR A 160 4.43 10.88 -4.46
C THR A 160 4.49 10.05 -3.19
N SER A 161 5.41 9.09 -3.15
CA SER A 161 5.56 8.14 -2.05
C SER A 161 6.18 8.75 -0.78
N SER A 162 7.00 9.80 -0.91
CA SER A 162 7.71 10.45 0.21
C SER A 162 7.92 11.94 0.00
N ILE A 163 8.30 12.66 1.07
CA ILE A 163 8.64 14.09 1.00
C ILE A 163 9.86 14.30 0.10
N LYS A 164 10.90 13.46 0.23
CA LYS A 164 12.09 13.54 -0.63
C LYS A 164 11.70 13.43 -2.10
N ARG A 165 10.85 12.47 -2.45
CA ARG A 165 10.34 12.28 -3.80
C ARG A 165 9.52 13.48 -4.29
N ALA A 166 8.71 14.09 -3.42
CA ALA A 166 7.96 15.30 -3.78
C ALA A 166 8.89 16.48 -4.12
N ILE A 167 9.99 16.62 -3.39
CA ILE A 167 11.01 17.67 -3.65
C ILE A 167 11.70 17.42 -4.99
N GLU A 168 12.09 16.18 -5.27
CA GLU A 168 12.75 15.79 -6.52
C GLU A 168 11.84 16.03 -7.74
N TYR A 169 10.57 15.63 -7.67
CA TYR A 169 9.58 15.94 -8.72
C TYR A 169 9.34 17.45 -8.85
N TYR A 170 9.29 18.18 -7.76
CA TYR A 170 9.13 19.65 -7.82
C TYR A 170 10.27 20.31 -8.58
N LYS A 171 11.52 19.91 -8.30
CA LYS A 171 12.70 20.43 -9.00
C LYS A 171 12.67 20.03 -10.49
N ALA A 172 12.40 18.76 -10.79
CA ALA A 172 12.36 18.25 -12.17
C ALA A 172 11.24 18.92 -12.99
N ILE A 173 10.01 18.95 -12.47
CA ILE A 173 8.86 19.56 -13.15
C ILE A 173 9.06 21.06 -13.33
N SER A 174 9.54 21.79 -12.30
CA SER A 174 9.80 23.22 -12.41
C SER A 174 10.83 23.53 -13.49
N LYS A 175 11.92 22.75 -13.56
CA LYS A 175 12.93 22.88 -14.60
C LYS A 175 12.36 22.62 -16.00
N LEU A 176 11.58 21.55 -16.18
CA LEU A 176 10.93 21.22 -17.45
C LEU A 176 9.93 22.31 -17.90
N LEU A 177 9.19 22.89 -16.96
CA LEU A 177 8.28 24.00 -17.27
C LEU A 177 9.05 25.27 -17.72
N GLU A 178 10.19 25.57 -17.10
CA GLU A 178 11.06 26.68 -17.52
C GLU A 178 11.69 26.45 -18.90
N GLU A 179 12.25 25.26 -19.15
CA GLU A 179 12.82 24.87 -20.46
C GLU A 179 11.81 25.00 -21.60
N ARG A 180 10.55 24.61 -21.33
CA ARG A 180 9.43 24.73 -22.28
C ARG A 180 8.84 26.13 -22.35
N LYS A 181 9.35 27.08 -21.57
CA LYS A 181 8.80 28.44 -21.45
C LYS A 181 7.30 28.45 -21.12
N SER A 182 6.87 27.51 -20.29
CA SER A 182 5.48 27.38 -19.87
C SER A 182 5.04 28.59 -19.06
N PRO A 183 3.84 29.15 -19.26
CA PRO A 183 3.30 30.20 -18.43
C PRO A 183 2.90 29.72 -17.04
N PHE A 184 2.90 28.41 -16.81
CA PHE A 184 2.44 27.79 -15.59
C PHE A 184 3.59 27.39 -14.66
N LYS A 185 3.28 27.32 -13.36
CA LYS A 185 4.22 26.95 -12.29
C LYS A 185 3.69 25.78 -11.49
N ALA A 186 4.62 25.09 -10.82
CA ALA A 186 4.34 24.02 -9.88
C ALA A 186 4.38 24.52 -8.43
N ILE A 187 3.66 23.86 -7.54
CA ILE A 187 3.72 24.02 -6.07
C ILE A 187 4.03 22.65 -5.46
N VAL A 188 4.88 22.62 -4.44
CA VAL A 188 5.08 21.42 -3.61
C VAL A 188 4.39 21.58 -2.26
N ALA A 189 3.78 20.51 -1.76
CA ALA A 189 3.09 20.52 -0.47
C ALA A 189 3.34 19.25 0.34
N PHE A 190 3.88 19.44 1.55
CA PHE A 190 4.09 18.38 2.54
C PHE A 190 4.06 18.98 3.96
N SER A 191 3.96 18.12 4.99
CA SER A 191 3.92 18.58 6.37
C SER A 191 5.27 18.40 7.04
N GLY A 192 5.68 19.40 7.85
CA GLY A 192 6.95 19.38 8.58
C GLY A 192 8.14 19.85 7.74
N SER A 193 9.33 19.36 8.08
CA SER A 193 10.58 19.57 7.37
C SER A 193 11.19 18.24 6.95
N ALA A 194 12.07 18.28 5.96
CA ALA A 194 12.84 17.12 5.52
C ALA A 194 14.30 17.52 5.30
N GLU A 195 15.20 16.58 5.56
CA GLU A 195 16.58 16.74 5.17
C GLU A 195 16.73 16.48 3.66
N TYR A 196 17.27 17.46 2.95
CA TYR A 196 17.52 17.39 1.53
C TYR A 196 18.84 18.09 1.20
N GLU A 197 19.78 17.38 0.56
CA GLU A 197 21.13 17.91 0.23
C GLU A 197 21.85 18.51 1.46
N GLY A 198 21.75 17.85 2.62
CA GLY A 198 22.39 18.27 3.87
C GLY A 198 21.76 19.48 4.55
N ARG A 199 20.55 19.89 4.16
CA ARG A 199 19.81 21.01 4.76
C ARG A 199 18.40 20.60 5.13
N GLN A 200 17.88 21.16 6.22
CA GLN A 200 16.46 21.06 6.54
C GLN A 200 15.68 22.04 5.66
N VAL A 201 14.74 21.50 4.89
CA VAL A 201 13.88 22.30 3.99
C VAL A 201 12.42 22.09 4.33
N THR A 202 11.64 23.16 4.21
CA THR A 202 10.18 23.15 4.35
C THR A 202 9.51 23.45 3.00
N GLU A 203 8.22 23.17 2.89
CA GLU A 203 7.46 23.55 1.69
C GLU A 203 7.46 25.07 1.44
N ALA A 204 7.55 25.87 2.51
CA ALA A 204 7.61 27.34 2.40
C ALA A 204 8.93 27.81 1.77
N ASP A 205 10.05 27.18 2.13
CA ASP A 205 11.36 27.49 1.55
C ASP A 205 11.41 27.20 0.06
N LEU A 206 10.82 26.08 -0.37
CA LEU A 206 10.79 25.64 -1.77
C LEU A 206 9.84 26.49 -2.62
N ASN A 207 8.67 26.81 -2.10
CA ASN A 207 7.66 27.58 -2.83
C ASN A 207 7.91 29.10 -2.82
N GLY A 208 8.71 29.61 -1.88
CA GLY A 208 8.97 31.05 -1.70
C GLY A 208 7.80 31.81 -1.06
N PHE A 209 6.84 31.13 -0.45
CA PHE A 209 5.71 31.72 0.28
C PHE A 209 5.22 30.82 1.43
N PRO A 210 4.52 31.37 2.45
CA PRO A 210 4.09 30.60 3.63
C PRO A 210 3.17 29.44 3.30
N SER A 211 3.32 28.32 4.02
CA SER A 211 2.52 27.09 3.90
C SER A 211 1.00 27.32 3.95
N ALA A 212 0.53 28.25 4.78
CA ALA A 212 -0.89 28.60 4.88
C ALA A 212 -1.48 29.22 3.60
N LYS A 213 -0.62 29.71 2.68
CA LYS A 213 -1.06 30.29 1.41
C LYS A 213 -1.13 29.27 0.26
N ILE A 214 -0.64 28.04 0.43
CA ILE A 214 -0.53 27.04 -0.65
C ILE A 214 -1.88 26.82 -1.34
N GLU A 215 -2.93 26.53 -0.58
CA GLU A 215 -4.25 26.29 -1.14
C GLU A 215 -4.79 27.49 -1.93
N LYS A 216 -4.69 28.70 -1.34
CA LYS A 216 -5.12 29.92 -2.01
C LYS A 216 -4.30 30.23 -3.26
N THR A 217 -2.98 30.02 -3.19
CA THR A 217 -2.07 30.28 -4.32
C THR A 217 -2.31 29.28 -5.45
N PHE A 218 -2.55 28.02 -5.12
CA PHE A 218 -2.87 27.00 -6.13
C PHE A 218 -4.20 27.28 -6.87
N LYS A 219 -5.15 27.93 -6.21
CA LYS A 219 -6.41 28.38 -6.84
C LYS A 219 -6.23 29.57 -7.79
N GLY A 220 -5.04 30.15 -7.86
CA GLY A 220 -4.68 31.21 -8.82
C GLY A 220 -4.32 30.66 -10.20
N ASP A 221 -4.32 31.56 -11.22
CA ASP A 221 -4.16 31.14 -12.63
C ASP A 221 -2.73 30.74 -13.01
N SER A 222 -1.72 31.19 -12.29
CA SER A 222 -0.31 30.91 -12.60
C SER A 222 0.15 29.52 -12.17
N TYR A 223 -0.51 28.89 -11.22
CA TYR A 223 -0.10 27.59 -10.68
C TYR A 223 -1.09 26.52 -11.13
N ARG A 224 -0.57 25.50 -11.81
CA ARG A 224 -1.41 24.45 -12.42
C ARG A 224 -1.04 23.05 -11.97
N ILE A 225 0.12 22.84 -11.40
CA ILE A 225 0.60 21.53 -10.96
C ILE A 225 0.89 21.58 -9.46
N LEU A 226 0.24 20.70 -8.67
CA LEU A 226 0.43 20.54 -7.24
C LEU A 226 1.09 19.18 -6.96
N ILE A 227 2.28 19.20 -6.38
CA ILE A 227 3.05 17.99 -6.07
C ILE A 227 2.94 17.74 -4.57
N VAL A 228 2.49 16.54 -4.18
CA VAL A 228 2.19 16.22 -2.79
C VAL A 228 2.78 14.87 -2.37
N ALA A 229 3.24 14.78 -1.11
CA ALA A 229 3.56 13.50 -0.48
C ALA A 229 2.30 12.89 0.17
N ASN A 230 1.92 13.33 1.37
CA ASN A 230 0.71 12.88 2.07
C ASN A 230 -0.32 14.02 2.24
N LYS A 231 0.14 15.25 2.25
CA LYS A 231 -0.70 16.44 2.40
C LYS A 231 -1.66 16.58 1.23
N PHE A 232 -2.89 17.02 1.47
CA PHE A 232 -3.95 17.20 0.48
C PHE A 232 -4.48 15.93 -0.23
N GLN A 233 -3.97 14.75 0.09
CA GLN A 233 -4.58 13.49 -0.38
C GLN A 233 -5.96 13.27 0.26
N THR A 234 -6.20 13.86 1.44
CA THR A 234 -7.50 13.93 2.10
C THR A 234 -7.84 15.38 2.42
N GLY A 235 -9.15 15.73 2.44
CA GLY A 235 -9.63 17.05 2.85
C GLY A 235 -9.39 18.21 1.87
N PHE A 236 -8.79 17.97 0.70
CA PHE A 236 -8.56 19.01 -0.32
C PHE A 236 -9.74 19.12 -1.30
N ASP A 237 -10.19 20.34 -1.56
CA ASP A 237 -11.31 20.60 -2.46
C ASP A 237 -10.92 21.61 -3.56
N GLU A 238 -10.76 21.08 -4.78
CA GLU A 238 -10.42 21.84 -5.99
C GLU A 238 -11.20 21.31 -7.19
N PRO A 239 -12.33 21.94 -7.56
CA PRO A 239 -13.16 21.48 -8.67
C PRO A 239 -12.45 21.50 -10.05
N LEU A 240 -11.45 22.38 -10.23
CA LEU A 240 -10.66 22.45 -11.46
C LEU A 240 -9.58 21.37 -11.57
N LEU A 241 -9.39 20.54 -10.53
CA LEU A 241 -8.47 19.43 -10.55
C LEU A 241 -8.97 18.38 -11.53
N HIS A 242 -8.30 18.24 -12.66
CA HIS A 242 -8.70 17.38 -13.79
C HIS A 242 -7.82 16.13 -13.91
N THR A 243 -6.52 16.28 -13.70
CA THR A 243 -5.53 15.23 -13.95
C THR A 243 -4.81 14.86 -12.67
N MET A 244 -4.56 13.55 -12.47
CA MET A 244 -3.72 13.04 -11.39
C MET A 244 -2.61 12.16 -11.95
N TYR A 245 -1.39 12.45 -11.54
CA TYR A 245 -0.19 11.65 -11.82
C TYR A 245 0.19 10.92 -10.54
N VAL A 246 0.21 9.60 -10.58
CA VAL A 246 0.37 8.77 -9.38
C VAL A 246 1.70 8.03 -9.43
N ASP A 247 2.65 8.42 -8.57
CA ASP A 247 3.92 7.70 -8.33
C ASP A 247 3.99 7.25 -6.86
N LYS A 248 2.96 6.51 -6.47
CA LYS A 248 2.79 5.98 -5.11
C LYS A 248 1.91 4.75 -5.11
N GLY A 249 2.32 3.72 -4.35
CA GLY A 249 1.45 2.58 -4.07
C GLY A 249 0.17 3.01 -3.34
N LEU A 250 -0.97 2.78 -3.96
CA LEU A 250 -2.29 3.05 -3.42
C LEU A 250 -3.06 1.73 -3.28
N ALA A 251 -3.56 1.46 -2.08
CA ALA A 251 -4.37 0.28 -1.81
C ALA A 251 -5.59 0.65 -0.96
N ASP A 252 -6.61 -0.16 -1.02
CA ASP A 252 -7.81 -0.06 -0.21
C ASP A 252 -8.41 1.35 -0.16
N ILE A 253 -8.83 1.76 1.02
CA ILE A 253 -9.43 3.07 1.29
C ILE A 253 -8.56 4.25 0.83
N LYS A 254 -7.23 4.10 0.83
CA LYS A 254 -6.32 5.17 0.42
C LYS A 254 -6.42 5.43 -1.08
N ALA A 255 -6.60 4.39 -1.89
CA ALA A 255 -6.81 4.55 -3.33
C ALA A 255 -8.08 5.38 -3.59
N VAL A 256 -9.20 4.99 -2.98
CA VAL A 256 -10.48 5.70 -3.14
C VAL A 256 -10.38 7.14 -2.66
N GLN A 257 -9.84 7.38 -1.45
CA GLN A 257 -9.72 8.73 -0.88
C GLN A 257 -8.82 9.66 -1.70
N THR A 258 -7.73 9.13 -2.26
CA THR A 258 -6.79 9.90 -3.07
C THR A 258 -7.36 10.21 -4.45
N LEU A 259 -7.78 9.20 -5.19
CA LEU A 259 -8.25 9.38 -6.57
C LEU A 259 -9.58 10.14 -6.63
N SER A 260 -10.42 10.02 -5.60
CA SER A 260 -11.66 10.81 -5.49
C SER A 260 -11.45 12.32 -5.29
N ARG A 261 -10.21 12.81 -5.18
CA ARG A 261 -9.94 14.26 -5.28
C ARG A 261 -10.30 14.81 -6.65
N LEU A 262 -10.27 13.97 -7.69
CA LEU A 262 -10.68 14.32 -9.05
C LEU A 262 -12.19 14.39 -9.25
N ASN A 263 -12.99 13.79 -8.38
CA ASN A 263 -14.42 13.57 -8.63
C ASN A 263 -15.31 14.82 -8.51
N ARG A 264 -14.75 15.98 -8.13
CA ARG A 264 -15.53 17.23 -8.00
C ARG A 264 -16.09 17.69 -9.32
N SER A 265 -17.40 17.90 -9.38
CA SER A 265 -18.06 18.41 -10.57
C SER A 265 -17.78 19.92 -10.77
N HIS A 266 -17.67 20.33 -12.04
CA HIS A 266 -17.59 21.72 -12.47
C HIS A 266 -18.28 21.84 -13.83
N PRO A 267 -18.99 22.95 -14.16
CA PRO A 267 -19.71 23.09 -15.42
C PRO A 267 -18.87 22.81 -16.68
N ASP A 268 -17.61 23.25 -16.67
CA ASP A 268 -16.68 23.06 -17.80
C ASP A 268 -15.90 21.75 -17.72
N LYS A 269 -16.07 20.94 -16.67
CA LYS A 269 -15.34 19.67 -16.48
C LYS A 269 -16.20 18.50 -16.94
N LYS A 270 -15.80 17.88 -18.04
CA LYS A 270 -16.53 16.78 -18.68
C LYS A 270 -15.91 15.41 -18.41
N ASP A 271 -14.65 15.40 -18.02
CA ASP A 271 -13.87 14.20 -17.76
C ASP A 271 -12.78 14.46 -16.70
N THR A 272 -12.13 13.38 -16.30
CA THR A 272 -10.96 13.36 -15.43
C THR A 272 -9.96 12.38 -16.02
N PHE A 273 -8.67 12.50 -15.68
CA PHE A 273 -7.63 11.64 -16.20
C PHE A 273 -6.66 11.21 -15.10
N ILE A 274 -6.30 9.94 -15.09
CA ILE A 274 -5.30 9.36 -14.18
C ILE A 274 -4.20 8.73 -15.02
N LEU A 275 -2.95 9.11 -14.73
CA LEU A 275 -1.74 8.46 -15.22
C LEU A 275 -1.01 7.86 -14.02
N ASP A 276 -0.92 6.54 -13.96
CA ASP A 276 -0.42 5.80 -12.80
C ASP A 276 0.86 5.04 -13.14
N PHE A 277 1.94 5.33 -12.41
CA PHE A 277 3.28 4.75 -12.61
C PHE A 277 3.55 3.53 -11.74
N VAL A 278 2.63 3.16 -10.84
CA VAL A 278 2.91 2.18 -9.79
C VAL A 278 1.83 1.11 -9.67
N ASN A 279 0.56 1.51 -9.81
CA ASN A 279 -0.55 0.64 -9.42
C ASN A 279 -1.15 -0.07 -10.62
N GLU A 280 -1.33 -1.39 -10.48
CA GLU A 280 -2.05 -2.19 -11.46
C GLU A 280 -3.56 -1.85 -11.44
N PRO A 281 -4.21 -1.79 -12.62
CA PRO A 281 -5.64 -1.49 -12.71
C PRO A 281 -6.54 -2.38 -11.85
N GLY A 282 -6.15 -3.66 -11.66
CA GLY A 282 -6.87 -4.64 -10.83
C GLY A 282 -6.90 -4.24 -9.35
N VAL A 283 -5.79 -3.75 -8.82
CA VAL A 283 -5.68 -3.29 -7.41
C VAL A 283 -6.58 -2.07 -7.17
N ILE A 284 -6.59 -1.14 -8.12
CA ILE A 284 -7.45 0.05 -8.05
C ILE A 284 -8.94 -0.34 -8.16
N LYS A 285 -9.27 -1.27 -9.07
CA LYS A 285 -10.62 -1.82 -9.21
C LYS A 285 -11.12 -2.40 -7.89
N GLU A 286 -10.35 -3.33 -7.29
CA GLU A 286 -10.71 -3.97 -6.03
C GLU A 286 -10.94 -2.96 -4.90
N ALA A 287 -10.08 -1.95 -4.79
CA ALA A 287 -10.23 -0.89 -3.80
C ALA A 287 -11.53 -0.10 -3.98
N PHE A 288 -11.91 0.23 -5.22
CA PHE A 288 -13.13 0.98 -5.50
C PHE A 288 -14.40 0.13 -5.40
N ASP A 289 -14.38 -1.13 -5.82
CA ASP A 289 -15.54 -2.03 -5.75
C ASP A 289 -16.10 -2.15 -4.33
N ARG A 290 -15.23 -2.12 -3.31
CA ARG A 290 -15.62 -2.14 -1.88
C ARG A 290 -16.49 -0.95 -1.46
N TYR A 291 -16.42 0.20 -2.15
CA TYR A 291 -17.09 1.45 -1.79
C TYR A 291 -18.01 1.98 -2.88
N TYR A 292 -18.13 1.27 -4.00
CA TYR A 292 -18.93 1.72 -5.14
C TYR A 292 -20.42 1.70 -4.86
N LYS A 293 -20.88 0.69 -4.12
CA LYS A 293 -22.24 0.54 -3.65
C LYS A 293 -22.31 0.65 -2.11
N THR A 294 -23.08 -0.21 -1.48
CA THR A 294 -23.16 -0.25 -0.01
C THR A 294 -22.02 -1.08 0.55
N THR A 295 -21.23 -0.51 1.46
CA THR A 295 -20.21 -1.24 2.19
C THR A 295 -20.79 -1.82 3.47
N ILE A 296 -20.66 -3.13 3.66
CA ILE A 296 -21.11 -3.85 4.85
C ILE A 296 -19.92 -4.54 5.52
N LEU A 297 -20.03 -4.78 6.83
CA LEU A 297 -19.04 -5.54 7.56
C LEU A 297 -19.36 -7.04 7.44
N SER A 298 -18.36 -7.88 7.16
CA SER A 298 -18.54 -9.34 6.99
C SER A 298 -18.94 -10.03 8.30
N GLY A 299 -18.61 -9.43 9.45
CA GLY A 299 -18.96 -9.92 10.80
C GLY A 299 -18.60 -8.91 11.88
N GLU A 300 -18.81 -9.28 13.15
CA GLU A 300 -18.38 -8.50 14.31
C GLU A 300 -16.95 -8.91 14.71
N THR A 301 -16.20 -7.99 15.35
CA THR A 301 -14.87 -8.30 15.88
C THR A 301 -15.01 -9.28 17.05
N ASP A 302 -14.30 -10.41 16.98
CA ASP A 302 -14.32 -11.43 18.03
C ASP A 302 -13.49 -10.98 19.23
N VAL A 303 -14.15 -10.66 20.32
CA VAL A 303 -13.55 -10.20 21.58
C VAL A 303 -12.68 -11.29 22.25
N ASN A 304 -13.06 -12.58 22.06
CA ASN A 304 -12.34 -13.69 22.70
C ASN A 304 -10.89 -13.82 22.21
N LYS A 305 -10.63 -13.39 20.97
CA LYS A 305 -9.28 -13.36 20.41
C LYS A 305 -8.30 -12.42 21.14
N LEU A 306 -8.80 -11.50 21.99
CA LEU A 306 -7.91 -10.74 22.88
C LEU A 306 -7.21 -11.64 23.90
N ASN A 307 -7.91 -12.68 24.39
CA ASN A 307 -7.30 -13.64 25.29
C ASN A 307 -6.21 -14.45 24.58
N ASP A 308 -6.44 -14.87 23.33
CA ASP A 308 -5.42 -15.58 22.54
C ASP A 308 -4.14 -14.76 22.38
N LEU A 309 -4.26 -13.42 22.22
CA LEU A 309 -3.10 -12.53 22.15
C LEU A 309 -2.37 -12.42 23.50
N ILE A 310 -3.13 -12.37 24.60
CA ILE A 310 -2.58 -12.34 25.97
C ILE A 310 -1.83 -13.64 26.26
N ASP A 311 -2.47 -14.78 26.01
CA ASP A 311 -1.88 -16.09 26.22
C ASP A 311 -0.55 -16.26 25.45
N THR A 312 -0.52 -15.76 24.20
CA THR A 312 0.71 -15.75 23.38
C THR A 312 1.79 -14.88 24.01
N MET A 313 1.47 -13.64 24.43
CA MET A 313 2.44 -12.74 25.05
C MET A 313 2.97 -13.27 26.39
N GLU A 314 2.10 -13.87 27.20
CA GLU A 314 2.46 -14.48 28.47
C GLU A 314 3.37 -15.70 28.28
N SER A 315 3.14 -16.50 27.23
CA SER A 315 4.01 -17.64 26.90
C SER A 315 5.45 -17.24 26.55
N ILE A 316 5.64 -16.03 26.00
CA ILE A 316 6.96 -15.48 25.64
C ILE A 316 7.67 -14.83 26.83
N GLN A 317 6.96 -14.50 27.92
CA GLN A 317 7.49 -14.05 29.20
C GLN A 317 8.37 -12.79 29.15
N VAL A 318 8.02 -11.79 28.35
CA VAL A 318 8.71 -10.49 28.32
C VAL A 318 8.43 -9.66 29.57
N TYR A 319 7.28 -9.85 30.19
CA TYR A 319 6.82 -9.19 31.41
C TYR A 319 6.10 -10.19 32.34
N SER A 320 5.93 -9.83 33.57
CA SER A 320 5.10 -10.54 34.56
C SER A 320 3.89 -9.68 34.97
N ASP A 321 2.88 -10.31 35.54
CA ASP A 321 1.72 -9.58 36.11
C ASP A 321 2.17 -8.58 37.18
N ALA A 322 3.19 -8.91 37.97
CA ALA A 322 3.76 -8.02 38.98
C ALA A 322 4.40 -6.76 38.36
N ASP A 323 5.02 -6.87 37.18
CA ASP A 323 5.57 -5.73 36.47
C ASP A 323 4.44 -4.80 35.97
N VAL A 324 3.37 -5.39 35.42
CA VAL A 324 2.19 -4.65 34.97
C VAL A 324 1.52 -3.94 36.15
N ASP A 325 1.26 -4.63 37.25
CA ASP A 325 0.60 -4.06 38.43
C ASP A 325 1.43 -2.94 39.04
N THR A 326 2.72 -3.18 39.29
CA THR A 326 3.63 -2.19 39.88
C THR A 326 3.76 -0.96 38.99
N PHE A 327 3.86 -1.17 37.65
CA PHE A 327 3.96 -0.08 36.69
C PHE A 327 2.70 0.79 36.70
N VAL A 328 1.53 0.16 36.62
CA VAL A 328 0.25 0.86 36.54
C VAL A 328 -0.05 1.62 37.85
N GLU A 329 0.24 1.02 38.99
CA GLU A 329 0.11 1.68 40.30
C GLU A 329 0.92 2.98 40.34
N ARG A 330 2.20 2.93 39.97
CA ARG A 330 3.09 4.09 39.95
C ARG A 330 2.68 5.11 38.87
N TYR A 331 2.25 4.62 37.73
CA TYR A 331 1.78 5.46 36.63
C TYR A 331 0.54 6.29 37.03
N LEU A 332 -0.43 5.66 37.69
CA LEU A 332 -1.65 6.30 38.19
C LEU A 332 -1.43 7.17 39.44
N ALA A 333 -0.31 6.97 40.13
CA ALA A 333 0.16 7.85 41.21
C ALA A 333 0.96 9.06 40.69
N ASP A 334 1.01 9.26 39.33
CA ASP A 334 1.76 10.31 38.66
C ASP A 334 3.25 10.39 39.05
N GLU A 335 3.85 9.20 39.30
CA GLU A 335 5.27 9.12 39.61
C GLU A 335 6.13 9.55 38.43
N PRO A 336 7.30 10.16 38.70
CA PRO A 336 8.19 10.63 37.65
C PRO A 336 8.75 9.45 36.83
N ARG A 337 9.08 9.69 35.55
CA ARG A 337 9.53 8.68 34.58
C ARG A 337 10.74 7.86 35.02
N ASP A 338 11.66 8.46 35.77
CA ASP A 338 12.83 7.80 36.31
C ASP A 338 12.48 6.64 37.26
N ARG A 339 11.25 6.58 37.80
CA ARG A 339 10.75 5.43 38.58
C ARG A 339 9.95 4.43 37.73
N LEU A 340 9.40 4.84 36.63
CA LEU A 340 8.63 4.00 35.67
C LEU A 340 9.56 3.31 34.67
N ASP A 341 10.53 4.02 34.14
CA ASP A 341 11.42 3.54 33.11
C ASP A 341 12.21 2.29 33.47
N PRO A 342 12.71 2.08 34.73
CA PRO A 342 13.42 0.86 35.08
C PRO A 342 12.60 -0.44 34.91
N ILE A 343 11.26 -0.38 35.08
CA ILE A 343 10.37 -1.54 34.86
C ILE A 343 10.30 -1.86 33.38
N LEU A 344 10.09 -0.82 32.55
CA LEU A 344 10.03 -0.99 31.11
C LEU A 344 11.39 -1.41 30.53
N ASP A 345 12.49 -0.83 31.02
CA ASP A 345 13.85 -1.14 30.56
C ASP A 345 14.23 -2.58 30.88
N HIS A 346 13.79 -3.11 32.04
CA HIS A 346 13.93 -4.53 32.37
C HIS A 346 13.24 -5.42 31.32
N CYS A 347 11.99 -5.11 30.95
CA CYS A 347 11.25 -5.85 29.93
C CYS A 347 11.91 -5.73 28.55
N VAL A 348 12.50 -4.56 28.22
CA VAL A 348 13.27 -4.38 26.98
C VAL A 348 14.50 -5.27 26.95
N GLU A 349 15.23 -5.41 28.06
CA GLU A 349 16.39 -6.31 28.12
C GLU A 349 15.99 -7.79 28.00
N VAL A 350 14.88 -8.20 28.63
CA VAL A 350 14.34 -9.56 28.42
C VAL A 350 13.98 -9.79 26.96
N TYR A 351 13.28 -8.82 26.32
CA TYR A 351 12.91 -8.89 24.92
C TYR A 351 14.12 -9.02 23.99
N LYS A 352 15.21 -8.27 24.23
CA LYS A 352 16.45 -8.36 23.44
C LYS A 352 17.12 -9.74 23.55
N GLY A 353 16.95 -10.43 24.69
CA GLY A 353 17.48 -11.77 24.90
C GLY A 353 16.70 -12.90 24.23
N LEU A 354 15.54 -12.62 23.66
CA LEU A 354 14.73 -13.61 22.97
C LEU A 354 15.28 -13.92 21.57
N ILE A 355 14.91 -15.07 21.04
CA ILE A 355 15.12 -15.37 19.62
C ILE A 355 14.28 -14.42 18.74
N ILE A 356 14.69 -14.22 17.50
CA ILE A 356 14.09 -13.23 16.60
C ILE A 356 12.61 -13.49 16.37
N GLU A 357 12.23 -14.76 16.25
CA GLU A 357 10.86 -15.20 16.06
C GLU A 357 9.96 -14.73 17.20
N ASP A 358 10.38 -14.96 18.45
CA ASP A 358 9.64 -14.55 19.65
C ASP A 358 9.58 -13.02 19.77
N GLN A 359 10.65 -12.30 19.40
CA GLN A 359 10.65 -10.84 19.36
C GLN A 359 9.59 -10.29 18.39
N ILE A 360 9.52 -10.86 17.18
CA ILE A 360 8.54 -10.48 16.14
C ILE A 360 7.13 -10.79 16.63
N GLU A 361 6.91 -11.98 17.14
CA GLU A 361 5.60 -12.44 17.60
C GLU A 361 5.11 -11.60 18.78
N PHE A 362 5.91 -11.43 19.82
CA PHE A 362 5.56 -10.59 20.96
C PHE A 362 5.18 -9.17 20.55
N LYS A 363 6.05 -8.51 19.78
CA LYS A 363 5.83 -7.11 19.36
C LYS A 363 4.59 -6.95 18.47
N SER A 364 4.29 -7.95 17.66
CA SER A 364 3.09 -7.99 16.81
C SER A 364 1.83 -8.19 17.65
N CYS A 365 1.83 -9.16 18.57
CA CYS A 365 0.73 -9.43 19.50
C CYS A 365 0.43 -8.20 20.37
N ALA A 366 1.47 -7.59 20.96
CA ALA A 366 1.32 -6.41 21.81
C ALA A 366 0.71 -5.21 21.06
N LYS A 367 1.19 -4.92 19.84
CA LYS A 367 0.61 -3.86 18.99
C LYS A 367 -0.84 -4.15 18.61
N THR A 368 -1.15 -5.39 18.28
CA THR A 368 -2.50 -5.81 17.89
C THR A 368 -3.45 -5.73 19.08
N PHE A 369 -3.02 -6.20 20.25
CA PHE A 369 -3.79 -6.08 21.49
C PHE A 369 -4.13 -4.62 21.83
N VAL A 370 -3.11 -3.76 21.90
CA VAL A 370 -3.30 -2.32 22.21
C VAL A 370 -4.27 -1.66 21.23
N ARG A 371 -4.07 -1.89 19.93
CA ARG A 371 -4.93 -1.32 18.88
C ARG A 371 -6.38 -1.80 18.99
N THR A 372 -6.57 -3.08 19.23
CA THR A 372 -7.90 -3.71 19.26
C THR A 372 -8.61 -3.38 20.57
N TYR A 373 -7.93 -3.48 21.70
CA TYR A 373 -8.51 -3.14 22.99
C TYR A 373 -8.90 -1.66 23.08
N ASN A 374 -8.05 -0.74 22.65
CA ASN A 374 -8.38 0.70 22.62
C ASN A 374 -9.64 1.01 21.80
N PHE A 375 -9.96 0.18 20.80
CA PHE A 375 -11.21 0.29 20.06
C PHE A 375 -12.38 -0.36 20.82
N LEU A 376 -12.23 -1.61 21.24
CA LEU A 376 -13.29 -2.39 21.88
C LEU A 376 -13.71 -1.79 23.22
N SER A 377 -12.79 -1.20 23.99
CA SER A 377 -13.10 -0.56 25.27
C SER A 377 -14.12 0.60 25.15
N ALA A 378 -14.25 1.21 23.96
CA ALA A 378 -15.23 2.26 23.69
C ALA A 378 -16.65 1.73 23.42
N ILE A 379 -16.78 0.47 22.97
CA ILE A 379 -18.05 -0.10 22.51
C ILE A 379 -18.54 -1.27 23.36
N LEU A 380 -17.66 -1.92 24.12
CA LEU A 380 -18.05 -3.03 24.99
C LEU A 380 -18.91 -2.53 26.17
N PRO A 381 -19.98 -3.25 26.51
CA PRO A 381 -20.85 -2.90 27.64
C PRO A 381 -20.16 -3.14 29.01
N TYR A 382 -19.09 -3.91 29.03
CA TYR A 382 -18.30 -4.25 30.22
C TYR A 382 -16.82 -3.86 30.03
N GLY A 383 -16.10 -3.71 31.11
CA GLY A 383 -14.65 -3.47 31.11
C GLY A 383 -13.92 -4.63 31.80
N SER A 384 -12.64 -4.78 31.50
CA SER A 384 -11.74 -5.67 32.18
C SER A 384 -10.60 -4.84 32.77
N VAL A 385 -10.48 -4.85 34.10
CA VAL A 385 -9.40 -4.16 34.82
C VAL A 385 -8.03 -4.68 34.38
N GLN A 386 -7.90 -6.00 34.18
CA GLN A 386 -6.66 -6.60 33.69
C GLN A 386 -6.28 -6.14 32.29
N TRP A 387 -7.23 -6.13 31.35
CA TRP A 387 -6.97 -5.65 29.99
C TRP A 387 -6.62 -4.16 29.96
N GLU A 388 -7.25 -3.35 30.81
CA GLU A 388 -6.91 -1.93 30.91
C GLU A 388 -5.51 -1.72 31.45
N LYS A 389 -5.13 -2.41 32.54
CA LYS A 389 -3.75 -2.38 33.08
C LYS A 389 -2.74 -2.76 32.00
N LEU A 390 -2.97 -3.89 31.33
CA LEU A 390 -2.10 -4.38 30.26
C LEU A 390 -2.04 -3.38 29.10
N SER A 391 -3.15 -2.77 28.72
CA SER A 391 -3.18 -1.74 27.68
C SER A 391 -2.35 -0.50 28.04
N ILE A 392 -2.44 -0.01 29.28
CA ILE A 392 -1.64 1.12 29.78
C ILE A 392 -0.15 0.77 29.72
N PHE A 393 0.21 -0.39 30.23
CA PHE A 393 1.59 -0.86 30.26
C PHE A 393 2.17 -1.03 28.85
N LEU A 394 1.49 -1.76 27.98
CA LEU A 394 1.96 -2.04 26.61
C LEU A 394 2.03 -0.78 25.74
N ASN A 395 1.14 0.21 25.95
CA ASN A 395 1.23 1.49 25.22
C ASN A 395 2.57 2.21 25.45
N LEU A 396 3.20 2.01 26.59
CA LEU A 396 4.48 2.63 26.93
C LEU A 396 5.67 1.68 26.68
N LEU A 397 5.49 0.38 26.79
CA LEU A 397 6.53 -0.61 26.50
C LEU A 397 6.82 -0.73 24.99
N VAL A 398 5.78 -0.90 24.15
CA VAL A 398 5.93 -1.19 22.71
C VAL A 398 6.79 -0.16 21.95
N PRO A 399 6.69 1.16 22.20
CA PRO A 399 7.57 2.14 21.56
C PRO A 399 9.05 2.02 21.96
N LYS A 400 9.35 1.46 23.15
CA LYS A 400 10.72 1.25 23.63
C LYS A 400 11.37 -0.02 23.06
N LEU A 401 10.57 -1.00 22.59
CA LEU A 401 11.10 -2.24 22.04
C LEU A 401 11.86 -1.96 20.73
N PRO A 402 13.14 -2.39 20.61
CA PRO A 402 13.92 -2.26 19.40
C PRO A 402 13.26 -3.03 18.23
N LYS A 403 13.69 -2.75 17.01
CA LYS A 403 13.38 -3.65 15.90
C LYS A 403 14.13 -4.96 16.14
N PRO A 404 13.52 -6.11 15.85
CA PRO A 404 14.26 -7.37 15.86
C PRO A 404 15.45 -7.24 14.90
N ASP A 405 16.66 -7.46 15.40
CA ASP A 405 17.89 -7.45 14.61
C ASP A 405 18.02 -8.82 13.92
N GLY A 406 17.32 -9.00 12.79
CA GLY A 406 17.64 -10.07 11.84
C GLY A 406 18.89 -9.69 11.06
N GLU A 407 19.69 -10.66 10.65
CA GLU A 407 20.76 -10.41 9.67
C GLU A 407 20.16 -9.67 8.47
N ASP A 408 20.75 -8.53 8.13
CA ASP A 408 20.31 -7.77 6.95
C ASP A 408 20.94 -8.40 5.70
N TYR A 409 20.28 -9.44 5.18
CA TYR A 409 20.69 -10.10 3.93
C TYR A 409 20.56 -9.19 2.69
N THR A 410 20.49 -7.88 2.87
CA THR A 410 20.49 -6.90 1.77
C THR A 410 21.55 -5.80 1.98
N GLU A 411 22.35 -5.90 3.03
CA GLU A 411 23.46 -4.98 3.28
C GLU A 411 24.47 -5.07 2.12
N GLY A 412 24.88 -3.93 1.57
CA GLY A 412 25.79 -3.86 0.41
C GLY A 412 25.12 -3.99 -0.97
N LEU A 413 23.90 -4.53 -1.08
CA LEU A 413 23.25 -4.80 -2.37
C LEU A 413 23.27 -3.60 -3.34
N LEU A 414 23.02 -2.40 -2.84
CA LEU A 414 22.96 -1.19 -3.69
C LEU A 414 24.33 -0.65 -4.08
N GLU A 415 25.40 -1.08 -3.41
CA GLU A 415 26.79 -0.73 -3.76
C GLU A 415 27.27 -1.60 -4.93
N ASP A 416 26.65 -2.76 -5.09
CA ASP A 416 27.03 -3.79 -6.06
C ASP A 416 26.24 -3.69 -7.38
N VAL A 417 25.35 -2.68 -7.52
CA VAL A 417 24.44 -2.55 -8.66
C VAL A 417 24.37 -1.12 -9.19
N ASP A 418 24.45 -0.95 -10.50
CA ASP A 418 24.26 0.31 -11.21
C ASP A 418 23.06 0.28 -12.16
N LEU A 419 22.34 1.41 -12.28
CA LEU A 419 21.27 1.58 -13.24
C LEU A 419 21.83 1.99 -14.61
N GLU A 420 21.90 1.05 -15.54
CA GLU A 420 22.38 1.31 -16.90
C GLU A 420 21.36 2.04 -17.79
N SER A 421 20.09 1.66 -17.68
CA SER A 421 19.03 2.28 -18.48
C SER A 421 17.69 2.29 -17.76
N TYR A 422 16.86 3.27 -18.08
CA TYR A 422 15.47 3.39 -17.63
C TYR A 422 14.62 3.98 -18.75
N ARG A 423 13.42 3.42 -18.96
CA ARG A 423 12.40 3.92 -19.87
C ARG A 423 11.02 3.74 -19.23
N ALA A 424 10.16 4.72 -19.40
CA ALA A 424 8.77 4.62 -18.97
C ALA A 424 7.83 4.89 -20.16
N GLU A 425 6.79 4.07 -20.29
CA GLU A 425 5.82 4.17 -21.39
C GLU A 425 4.39 4.15 -20.87
N ALA A 426 3.60 5.13 -21.31
CA ALA A 426 2.17 5.14 -21.05
C ALA A 426 1.49 4.06 -21.91
N GLN A 427 0.74 3.19 -21.26
CA GLN A 427 -0.04 2.16 -21.92
C GLN A 427 -1.36 2.72 -22.47
N GLN A 428 -2.16 1.87 -23.10
CA GLN A 428 -3.47 2.28 -23.60
C GLN A 428 -4.37 2.75 -22.46
N THR A 429 -5.01 3.91 -22.65
CA THR A 429 -6.04 4.42 -21.72
C THR A 429 -7.23 3.48 -21.69
N MET A 430 -7.63 3.08 -20.49
CA MET A 430 -8.75 2.16 -20.27
C MET A 430 -9.79 2.74 -19.33
N ARG A 431 -10.98 2.17 -19.36
CA ARG A 431 -12.00 2.38 -18.33
C ARG A 431 -11.97 1.22 -17.37
N ILE A 432 -11.75 1.48 -16.09
CA ILE A 432 -11.91 0.47 -15.05
C ILE A 432 -13.40 0.35 -14.73
N GLN A 433 -14.00 -0.80 -15.05
CA GLN A 433 -15.41 -1.08 -14.78
C GLN A 433 -15.57 -1.64 -13.38
N LEU A 434 -16.42 -0.99 -12.59
CA LEU A 434 -16.74 -1.41 -11.22
C LEU A 434 -17.93 -2.37 -11.19
N GLU A 435 -17.93 -3.28 -10.23
CA GLU A 435 -18.96 -4.26 -10.05
C GLU A 435 -20.20 -3.67 -9.38
N ASN A 436 -21.39 -4.11 -9.80
CA ASN A 436 -22.65 -3.60 -9.27
C ASN A 436 -23.11 -4.44 -8.07
N GLU A 437 -22.19 -4.75 -7.14
CA GLU A 437 -22.43 -5.53 -5.95
C GLU A 437 -22.10 -4.72 -4.68
N ASN A 438 -22.61 -5.16 -3.53
CA ASN A 438 -22.26 -4.55 -2.25
C ASN A 438 -20.84 -4.97 -1.88
N GLY A 439 -20.03 -4.02 -1.44
CA GLY A 439 -18.69 -4.30 -0.94
C GLY A 439 -18.75 -4.91 0.47
N GLU A 440 -17.93 -5.92 0.73
CA GLU A 440 -17.71 -6.44 2.08
C GLU A 440 -16.32 -6.02 2.56
N ILE A 441 -16.23 -5.65 3.84
CA ILE A 441 -14.95 -5.43 4.52
C ILE A 441 -14.90 -6.33 5.76
N ASP A 442 -13.70 -6.85 6.05
CA ASP A 442 -13.51 -7.70 7.20
C ASP A 442 -13.55 -6.91 8.52
N PRO A 443 -13.98 -7.55 9.63
CA PRO A 443 -13.86 -6.99 10.96
C PRO A 443 -12.39 -6.73 11.30
N ILE A 444 -12.13 -6.07 12.43
CA ILE A 444 -10.75 -5.79 12.85
C ILE A 444 -10.00 -7.12 13.02
N PRO A 445 -8.88 -7.33 12.29
CA PRO A 445 -8.10 -8.54 12.46
C PRO A 445 -7.47 -8.55 13.86
N VAL A 446 -7.82 -9.56 14.63
CA VAL A 446 -7.29 -9.80 15.99
C VAL A 446 -6.22 -10.90 15.98
N SER A 447 -6.11 -11.68 14.89
CA SER A 447 -5.08 -12.70 14.75
C SER A 447 -3.79 -12.11 14.17
N THR A 448 -2.68 -12.52 14.74
CA THR A 448 -1.35 -12.33 14.20
C THR A 448 -0.89 -13.63 13.54
N SER A 449 -1.31 -13.92 12.33
CA SER A 449 -0.52 -14.84 11.51
C SER A 449 0.67 -14.02 10.96
N VAL A 450 1.68 -13.82 11.77
CA VAL A 450 2.99 -13.40 11.28
C VAL A 450 3.59 -14.64 10.63
N GLY A 451 3.39 -14.79 9.33
CA GLY A 451 4.24 -15.70 8.57
C GLY A 451 5.67 -15.18 8.75
N ILE A 452 6.50 -15.95 9.43
CA ILE A 452 7.95 -15.72 9.43
C ILE A 452 8.33 -15.88 7.96
N ASP A 453 8.66 -14.76 7.31
CA ASP A 453 9.22 -14.78 5.95
C ASP A 453 10.63 -15.37 6.11
N VAL A 454 10.75 -16.68 5.99
CA VAL A 454 12.05 -17.35 5.96
C VAL A 454 12.81 -16.76 4.77
N PRO A 455 14.01 -16.21 4.96
CA PRO A 455 14.77 -15.62 3.86
C PRO A 455 15.00 -16.66 2.76
N GLU A 456 14.56 -16.38 1.56
CA GLU A 456 14.89 -17.16 0.37
C GLU A 456 16.16 -16.57 -0.23
N LEU A 457 17.32 -17.10 0.17
CA LEU A 457 18.61 -16.63 -0.31
C LEU A 457 18.85 -17.08 -1.76
N ASP A 458 19.26 -16.13 -2.61
CA ASP A 458 19.65 -16.37 -3.99
C ASP A 458 20.83 -15.46 -4.35
N THR A 459 21.57 -15.82 -5.39
CA THR A 459 22.71 -15.03 -5.85
C THR A 459 22.28 -13.75 -6.54
N LEU A 460 23.11 -12.72 -6.48
CA LEU A 460 22.82 -11.43 -7.12
C LEU A 460 22.54 -11.60 -8.62
N THR A 461 23.35 -12.41 -9.31
CA THR A 461 23.13 -12.73 -10.74
C THR A 461 21.74 -13.31 -11.01
N ASN A 462 21.27 -14.24 -10.18
CA ASN A 462 19.95 -14.84 -10.35
C ASN A 462 18.85 -13.81 -10.06
N ILE A 463 19.00 -13.03 -8.99
CA ILE A 463 18.06 -11.98 -8.61
C ILE A 463 17.93 -10.92 -9.71
N LEU A 464 19.06 -10.43 -10.25
CA LEU A 464 19.09 -9.47 -11.36
C LEU A 464 18.50 -10.06 -12.63
N LYS A 465 18.77 -11.33 -12.91
CA LYS A 465 18.22 -12.01 -14.08
C LYS A 465 16.71 -12.09 -14.02
N GLU A 466 16.14 -12.55 -12.91
CA GLU A 466 14.68 -12.58 -12.73
C GLU A 466 14.07 -11.16 -12.79
N PHE A 467 14.78 -10.19 -12.24
CA PHE A 467 14.38 -8.80 -12.26
C PHE A 467 14.37 -8.21 -13.68
N HIS A 468 15.34 -8.57 -14.51
CA HIS A 468 15.40 -8.21 -15.92
C HIS A 468 14.41 -9.01 -16.77
N ASP A 469 14.13 -10.26 -16.41
CA ASP A 469 13.16 -11.12 -17.11
C ASP A 469 11.74 -10.52 -17.05
N ILE A 470 11.43 -9.77 -15.98
CA ILE A 470 10.16 -9.04 -15.85
C ILE A 470 10.14 -7.77 -16.72
N PHE A 471 11.30 -7.10 -16.90
CA PHE A 471 11.40 -5.77 -17.50
C PHE A 471 12.19 -5.72 -18.83
N GLY A 472 12.67 -6.87 -19.32
CA GLY A 472 13.23 -7.08 -20.67
C GLY A 472 14.55 -6.36 -20.98
N ASN A 473 15.59 -7.16 -21.28
CA ASN A 473 16.88 -6.68 -21.83
C ASN A 473 16.91 -6.62 -23.37
N ILE A 474 15.79 -6.91 -24.02
CA ILE A 474 15.69 -7.07 -25.48
C ILE A 474 15.10 -5.81 -26.07
N GLU A 475 15.79 -5.20 -27.01
CA GLU A 475 15.23 -4.10 -27.81
C GLU A 475 14.26 -4.68 -28.85
N TRP A 476 12.97 -4.56 -28.59
CA TRP A 476 11.92 -4.98 -29.51
C TRP A 476 11.44 -3.79 -30.37
N THR A 477 11.13 -4.06 -31.62
CA THR A 477 10.55 -3.06 -32.51
C THR A 477 9.09 -2.72 -32.14
N ASP A 478 8.35 -3.71 -31.61
CA ASP A 478 6.97 -3.57 -31.13
C ASP A 478 6.77 -4.47 -29.90
N GLU A 479 7.05 -3.92 -28.73
CA GLU A 479 7.01 -4.66 -27.46
C GLU A 479 5.62 -5.18 -27.08
N ASP A 480 4.57 -4.42 -27.36
CA ASP A 480 3.20 -4.84 -27.01
C ASP A 480 2.76 -6.04 -27.83
N LYS A 481 3.17 -6.08 -29.08
CA LYS A 481 2.94 -7.22 -29.96
C LYS A 481 3.70 -8.45 -29.48
N ILE A 482 4.95 -8.27 -29.05
CA ILE A 482 5.78 -9.36 -28.53
C ILE A 482 5.23 -9.88 -27.20
N LYS A 483 4.84 -9.02 -26.26
CA LYS A 483 4.18 -9.43 -25.01
C LYS A 483 2.91 -10.24 -25.26
N LYS A 484 2.08 -9.79 -26.19
CA LYS A 484 0.89 -10.52 -26.59
C LYS A 484 1.24 -11.89 -27.14
N GLN A 485 2.25 -11.99 -28.00
CA GLN A 485 2.70 -13.26 -28.56
C GLN A 485 3.25 -14.21 -27.50
N ILE A 486 4.01 -13.70 -26.53
CA ILE A 486 4.50 -14.48 -25.37
C ILE A 486 3.31 -15.05 -24.58
N ASN A 487 2.32 -14.22 -24.27
CA ASN A 487 1.11 -14.67 -23.59
C ASN A 487 0.31 -15.70 -24.41
N ASP A 488 0.20 -15.51 -25.72
CA ASP A 488 -0.45 -16.47 -26.62
C ASP A 488 0.27 -17.83 -26.63
N ILE A 489 1.60 -17.83 -26.55
CA ILE A 489 2.42 -19.06 -26.41
C ILE A 489 2.14 -19.76 -25.08
N ILE A 490 2.14 -19.03 -23.97
CA ILE A 490 1.84 -19.58 -22.62
C ILE A 490 0.42 -20.18 -22.60
N GLU A 491 -0.55 -19.49 -23.17
CA GLU A 491 -1.92 -20.00 -23.26
C GLU A 491 -2.04 -21.23 -24.19
N SER A 492 -1.22 -21.31 -25.23
CA SER A 492 -1.14 -22.49 -26.09
C SER A 492 -0.60 -23.70 -25.31
N VAL A 493 0.44 -23.53 -24.51
CA VAL A 493 0.97 -24.57 -23.62
C VAL A 493 -0.08 -25.02 -22.62
N ARG A 494 -0.80 -24.08 -22.00
CA ARG A 494 -1.89 -24.39 -21.05
C ARG A 494 -3.01 -25.22 -21.66
N ARG A 495 -3.27 -25.09 -22.96
CA ARG A 495 -4.32 -25.80 -23.69
C ARG A 495 -3.85 -27.09 -24.34
N ASP A 496 -2.55 -27.38 -24.34
CA ASP A 496 -2.00 -28.60 -24.97
C ASP A 496 -2.45 -29.84 -24.21
N GLU A 497 -3.12 -30.75 -24.93
CA GLU A 497 -3.68 -31.97 -24.33
C GLU A 497 -2.60 -32.92 -23.81
N LYS A 498 -1.45 -33.05 -24.49
CA LYS A 498 -0.36 -33.93 -24.08
C LYS A 498 0.31 -33.43 -22.84
N TYR A 499 0.55 -32.10 -22.75
CA TYR A 499 1.07 -31.49 -21.54
C TYR A 499 0.12 -31.66 -20.37
N ASN A 500 -1.18 -31.41 -20.55
CA ASN A 500 -2.18 -31.60 -19.51
C ASN A 500 -2.27 -33.05 -19.03
N ASN A 501 -2.16 -34.03 -19.94
CA ASN A 501 -2.12 -35.46 -19.60
C ASN A 501 -0.81 -35.79 -18.85
N ALA A 502 0.34 -35.27 -19.28
CA ALA A 502 1.61 -35.50 -18.60
C ALA A 502 1.60 -34.88 -17.19
N MET A 503 1.03 -33.68 -17.02
CA MET A 503 0.87 -33.02 -15.73
C MET A 503 -0.02 -33.82 -14.76
N GLN A 504 -1.05 -34.51 -15.28
CA GLN A 504 -1.98 -35.28 -14.44
C GLN A 504 -1.47 -36.71 -14.11
N PHE A 505 -0.77 -37.35 -15.03
CA PHE A 505 -0.50 -38.78 -14.96
C PHE A 505 0.98 -39.18 -15.02
N SER A 506 1.90 -38.19 -15.13
CA SER A 506 3.34 -38.41 -15.19
C SER A 506 4.09 -37.63 -14.09
N ASP A 507 5.40 -37.84 -14.02
CA ASP A 507 6.29 -37.08 -13.14
C ASP A 507 6.56 -35.65 -13.67
N LYS A 508 7.17 -34.83 -12.82
CA LYS A 508 7.47 -33.44 -13.14
C LYS A 508 8.39 -33.28 -14.36
N GLN A 509 9.31 -34.23 -14.57
CA GLN A 509 10.26 -34.18 -15.68
C GLN A 509 9.54 -34.44 -17.03
N ASN A 510 8.68 -35.44 -17.11
CA ASN A 510 7.88 -35.71 -18.30
C ASN A 510 6.89 -34.55 -18.58
N ALA A 511 6.28 -33.96 -17.54
CA ALA A 511 5.44 -32.81 -17.71
C ALA A 511 6.26 -31.59 -18.25
N ARG A 512 7.51 -31.44 -17.80
CA ARG A 512 8.41 -30.42 -18.32
C ARG A 512 8.76 -30.64 -19.80
N ASP A 513 9.10 -31.84 -20.19
CA ASP A 513 9.46 -32.17 -21.57
C ASP A 513 8.28 -31.95 -22.54
N GLU A 514 7.05 -32.25 -22.11
CA GLU A 514 5.84 -31.99 -22.90
C GLU A 514 5.49 -30.47 -22.95
N SER A 515 5.73 -29.72 -21.86
CA SER A 515 5.60 -28.26 -21.86
C SER A 515 6.58 -27.62 -22.85
N ASP A 516 7.84 -28.04 -22.84
CA ASP A 516 8.88 -27.52 -23.75
C ASP A 516 8.55 -27.84 -25.20
N ARG A 517 8.00 -29.04 -25.47
CA ARG A 517 7.49 -29.41 -26.80
C ARG A 517 6.33 -28.51 -27.24
N ALA A 518 5.34 -28.31 -26.35
CA ALA A 518 4.19 -27.48 -26.66
C ALA A 518 4.58 -25.99 -26.87
N ALA A 519 5.51 -25.48 -26.05
CA ALA A 519 6.05 -24.12 -26.22
C ALA A 519 6.80 -23.97 -27.55
N HIS A 520 7.62 -24.96 -27.93
CA HIS A 520 8.32 -24.96 -29.22
C HIS A 520 7.33 -24.96 -30.40
N GLU A 521 6.30 -25.79 -30.34
CA GLU A 521 5.26 -25.87 -31.37
C GLU A 521 4.47 -24.55 -31.48
N ALA A 522 4.14 -23.92 -30.33
CA ALA A 522 3.48 -22.62 -30.29
C ALA A 522 4.35 -21.51 -30.91
N VAL A 523 5.66 -21.50 -30.62
CA VAL A 523 6.63 -20.57 -31.24
C VAL A 523 6.69 -20.77 -32.76
N MET A 524 6.74 -22.01 -33.24
CA MET A 524 6.75 -22.30 -34.67
C MET A 524 5.46 -21.80 -35.36
N ASN A 525 4.32 -21.99 -34.71
CA ASN A 525 3.03 -21.51 -35.24
C ASN A 525 2.91 -19.98 -35.22
N SER A 526 3.60 -19.30 -34.31
CA SER A 526 3.62 -17.83 -34.22
C SER A 526 4.47 -17.15 -35.31
N MET A 527 5.25 -17.90 -36.08
CA MET A 527 6.13 -17.37 -37.14
C MET A 527 5.40 -16.48 -38.16
N GLN A 528 4.14 -16.80 -38.48
CA GLN A 528 3.34 -16.00 -39.42
C GLN A 528 2.86 -14.66 -38.84
N SER A 529 2.74 -14.55 -37.51
CA SER A 529 2.28 -13.37 -36.81
C SER A 529 3.41 -12.52 -36.19
N GLY A 530 4.64 -13.06 -36.09
CA GLY A 530 5.76 -12.40 -35.43
C GLY A 530 7.13 -13.00 -35.71
N LEU A 531 7.74 -12.55 -36.81
CA LEU A 531 9.09 -12.96 -37.21
C LEU A 531 10.17 -12.55 -36.16
N GLU A 532 9.95 -11.49 -35.43
CA GLU A 532 10.91 -10.94 -34.47
C GLU A 532 11.06 -11.84 -33.24
N LEU A 533 9.96 -12.20 -32.58
CA LEU A 533 9.96 -13.17 -31.48
C LEU A 533 10.50 -14.54 -31.92
N PHE A 534 10.09 -15.01 -33.09
CA PHE A 534 10.59 -16.28 -33.63
C PHE A 534 12.12 -16.27 -33.81
N ARG A 535 12.70 -15.20 -34.39
CA ARG A 535 14.14 -15.05 -34.56
C ARG A 535 14.88 -15.00 -33.23
N GLU A 536 14.33 -14.29 -32.23
CA GLU A 536 14.94 -14.21 -30.92
C GLU A 536 14.98 -15.56 -30.23
N VAL A 537 13.88 -16.31 -30.26
CA VAL A 537 13.83 -17.68 -29.70
C VAL A 537 14.82 -18.62 -30.39
N GLN A 538 15.06 -18.45 -31.70
CA GLN A 538 16.00 -19.29 -32.45
C GLN A 538 17.46 -18.89 -32.21
N ASN A 539 17.76 -17.62 -32.13
CA ASN A 539 19.13 -17.09 -32.09
C ASN A 539 19.66 -16.87 -30.66
N ASN A 540 18.77 -16.74 -29.68
CA ASN A 540 19.14 -16.50 -28.29
C ASN A 540 18.72 -17.69 -27.39
N PRO A 541 19.68 -18.61 -27.09
CA PRO A 541 19.40 -19.77 -26.24
C PRO A 541 18.93 -19.41 -24.83
N SER A 542 19.39 -18.28 -24.28
CA SER A 542 19.00 -17.83 -22.95
C SER A 542 17.55 -17.33 -22.94
N PHE A 543 17.14 -16.56 -23.95
CA PHE A 543 15.76 -16.13 -24.11
C PHE A 543 14.82 -17.31 -24.37
N ARG A 544 15.20 -18.26 -25.20
CA ARG A 544 14.43 -19.49 -25.42
C ARG A 544 14.21 -20.26 -24.13
N LYS A 545 15.28 -20.44 -23.34
CA LYS A 545 15.21 -21.12 -22.05
C LYS A 545 14.25 -20.39 -21.12
N TRP A 546 14.39 -19.07 -20.98
CA TRP A 546 13.53 -18.25 -20.18
C TRP A 546 12.04 -18.37 -20.59
N LEU A 547 11.73 -18.27 -21.87
CA LEU A 547 10.35 -18.38 -22.37
C LEU A 547 9.73 -19.73 -22.02
N PHE A 548 10.50 -20.82 -22.18
CA PHE A 548 10.03 -22.17 -21.88
C PHE A 548 9.89 -22.39 -20.37
N ASP A 549 10.82 -21.88 -19.58
CA ASP A 549 10.72 -21.89 -18.12
C ASP A 549 9.51 -21.11 -17.63
N SER A 550 9.26 -19.93 -18.18
CA SER A 550 8.09 -19.11 -17.86
C SER A 550 6.78 -19.80 -18.23
N ALA A 551 6.71 -20.43 -19.40
CA ALA A 551 5.53 -21.19 -19.82
C ALA A 551 5.26 -22.36 -18.88
N PHE A 552 6.29 -23.13 -18.50
CA PHE A 552 6.14 -24.23 -17.56
C PHE A 552 5.73 -23.76 -16.17
N ASN A 553 6.44 -22.80 -15.59
CA ASN A 553 6.18 -22.31 -14.22
C ASN A 553 4.81 -21.66 -14.05
N SER A 554 4.30 -20.98 -15.08
CA SER A 554 2.98 -20.36 -15.05
C SER A 554 1.82 -21.33 -15.32
N THR A 555 2.10 -22.52 -15.83
CA THR A 555 1.07 -23.51 -16.20
C THR A 555 1.10 -24.78 -15.36
N TYR A 556 2.25 -25.13 -14.74
CA TYR A 556 2.41 -26.35 -13.97
C TYR A 556 1.69 -26.25 -12.61
N GLN A 557 0.78 -27.20 -12.36
CA GLN A 557 0.13 -27.41 -11.07
C GLN A 557 0.52 -28.80 -10.54
N ALA A 558 1.24 -28.83 -9.42
CA ALA A 558 1.59 -30.11 -8.79
C ALA A 558 0.32 -30.81 -8.27
N ASN A 559 0.08 -32.05 -8.69
CA ASN A 559 -0.99 -32.86 -8.14
C ASN A 559 -0.68 -33.23 -6.69
N HIS A 560 -1.47 -32.76 -5.73
CA HIS A 560 -1.39 -33.14 -4.31
C HIS A 560 -1.85 -34.61 -4.02
N ASN A 561 -2.13 -35.42 -5.03
CA ASN A 561 -2.69 -36.75 -4.85
C ASN A 561 -1.67 -37.91 -4.89
N GLN A 562 -0.36 -37.65 -4.81
CA GLN A 562 0.64 -38.74 -4.76
C GLN A 562 1.34 -38.91 -3.40
N THR A 563 0.67 -38.60 -2.30
CA THR A 563 1.17 -38.97 -0.95
C THR A 563 0.12 -39.81 -0.22
N SER A 564 -0.18 -41.02 -0.76
CA SER A 564 -0.74 -42.12 0.02
C SER A 564 -0.70 -43.41 -0.84
N LEU A 565 0.45 -44.04 -0.80
CA LEU A 565 0.59 -45.52 -0.93
C LEU A 565 1.84 -45.93 -0.15
#